data_92fdad6163b17888c91ff4913237659a
#
_entry.id   92fdad6163b17888c91ff4913237659a
#
_cell.length_a   1.000
_cell.length_b   1.000
_cell.length_c   1.000
_cell.angle_alpha   90.00
_cell.angle_beta   90.00
_cell.angle_gamma   90.00
#
_symmetry.space_group_name_H-M   'P 1'
#
loop_
_entity.id
_entity.type
_entity.pdbx_description
1 polymer ?
#
loop_
_entity_poly.entity_id
_entity_poly.type
_entity_poly.pdbx_seq_one_letter_code
_entity_poly.pdbx_strand_id
1 'polypeptide(L)'
;MTDQKKTSRAGGRAGGVPMERSRDMGKTARTGPARRFLTGPTYLTILRMILAVLYMVFALMLALWSQIVALVLFIAAAITDKIDGIWARKSKQETDLGAFLDPLADKMLVDLAFLVLVYIDVVPIWVFAIILVRDLAVDGMRMMAARTGVTIAASFLGKLKTTVQMTAIITLLANQVLQNDIIGILGLIALYFALILTVFSGGDYLVKGYQKFIK
;
A
#
# COMPACT_ATOMS: atom_id res chain seq x y z
N MET A 1 -76.70 -39.21 -10.67
CA MET A 1 -76.88 -40.04 -9.46
C MET A 1 -76.08 -39.31 -8.41
N THR A 2 -76.78 -38.45 -7.71
CA THR A 2 -77.16 -38.58 -6.29
C THR A 2 -75.92 -38.50 -5.38
N ASP A 3 -75.78 -37.70 -4.39
CA ASP A 3 -76.70 -36.85 -3.62
C ASP A 3 -75.90 -36.11 -2.57
N GLN A 4 -76.20 -34.85 -2.37
CA GLN A 4 -76.58 -34.22 -1.14
C GLN A 4 -75.73 -34.42 0.14
N LYS A 5 -75.31 -33.35 0.70
CA LYS A 5 -75.94 -32.50 1.73
C LYS A 5 -75.25 -32.64 3.10
N LYS A 6 -74.75 -31.65 3.70
CA LYS A 6 -75.36 -30.89 4.83
C LYS A 6 -74.28 -30.14 5.60
N THR A 7 -74.35 -28.88 5.59
CA THR A 7 -74.58 -27.95 6.71
C THR A 7 -74.09 -28.37 8.09
N SER A 8 -73.28 -27.54 8.78
CA SER A 8 -73.70 -26.86 10.00
C SER A 8 -72.55 -26.04 10.64
N ARG A 9 -72.76 -24.75 10.72
CA ARG A 9 -72.70 -23.86 11.88
C ARG A 9 -71.50 -23.84 12.82
N ALA A 10 -70.95 -22.67 12.87
CA ALA A 10 -70.88 -21.81 14.05
C ALA A 10 -69.75 -22.06 15.07
N GLY A 11 -69.00 -21.04 15.35
CA GLY A 11 -68.23 -20.94 16.57
C GLY A 11 -67.07 -19.94 16.42
N GLY A 12 -67.39 -18.66 16.60
CA GLY A 12 -66.35 -17.65 16.75
C GLY A 12 -65.54 -17.91 18.01
N ARG A 13 -64.24 -17.63 17.86
CA ARG A 13 -63.47 -17.23 19.02
C ARG A 13 -62.41 -16.25 18.49
N ALA A 14 -62.64 -14.98 18.79
CA ALA A 14 -61.62 -13.99 18.87
C ALA A 14 -60.54 -14.48 19.84
N GLY A 15 -59.35 -14.76 19.31
CA GLY A 15 -58.18 -15.10 20.08
C GLY A 15 -57.13 -14.03 19.78
N GLY A 16 -56.92 -13.16 20.76
CA GLY A 16 -56.00 -12.02 20.69
C GLY A 16 -54.60 -12.42 20.24
N VAL A 17 -54.09 -11.64 19.32
CA VAL A 17 -52.68 -11.62 18.97
C VAL A 17 -51.90 -11.18 20.21
N PRO A 18 -50.94 -11.95 20.72
CA PRO A 18 -50.07 -11.45 21.79
C PRO A 18 -49.22 -10.29 21.29
N MET A 19 -49.52 -9.10 21.76
CA MET A 19 -48.69 -7.91 21.66
C MET A 19 -47.44 -8.06 22.55
N GLU A 20 -46.55 -8.97 22.24
CA GLU A 20 -45.32 -9.18 22.99
C GLU A 20 -44.11 -9.46 22.11
N ARG A 21 -44.02 -8.74 20.98
CA ARG A 21 -42.82 -8.77 20.10
C ARG A 21 -42.25 -7.41 19.72
N SER A 22 -42.55 -6.37 20.50
CA SER A 22 -42.05 -5.01 20.22
C SER A 22 -41.06 -4.47 21.28
N ARG A 23 -40.46 -5.33 22.10
CA ARG A 23 -39.49 -4.91 23.13
C ARG A 23 -38.06 -5.36 22.92
N ASP A 24 -37.73 -6.04 21.81
CA ASP A 24 -36.34 -6.50 21.57
C ASP A 24 -35.63 -5.86 20.37
N MET A 25 -36.13 -4.72 19.88
CA MET A 25 -35.48 -3.95 18.82
C MET A 25 -34.56 -2.85 19.35
N GLY A 26 -34.06 -2.99 20.57
CA GLY A 26 -33.34 -1.92 21.26
C GLY A 26 -32.01 -2.28 21.89
N LYS A 27 -31.38 -3.41 21.61
CA LYS A 27 -30.06 -3.73 22.21
C LYS A 27 -29.22 -4.71 21.40
N THR A 28 -28.89 -4.39 20.18
CA THR A 28 -27.66 -4.87 19.56
C THR A 28 -26.93 -3.72 18.91
N ALA A 29 -26.66 -2.68 19.66
CA ALA A 29 -25.47 -1.91 19.42
C ALA A 29 -24.31 -2.88 19.66
N ARG A 30 -23.82 -3.52 18.59
CA ARG A 30 -22.54 -4.21 18.58
C ARG A 30 -21.51 -3.13 18.97
N THR A 31 -21.17 -3.06 20.25
CA THR A 31 -19.92 -2.50 20.69
C THR A 31 -18.82 -3.40 20.14
N GLY A 32 -18.47 -3.17 18.86
CA GLY A 32 -17.26 -3.73 18.30
C GLY A 32 -16.12 -3.34 19.22
N PRO A 33 -15.09 -4.18 19.38
CA PRO A 33 -13.96 -3.88 20.25
C PRO A 33 -13.45 -2.47 19.87
N ALA A 34 -13.23 -1.63 20.86
CA ALA A 34 -12.75 -0.26 20.69
C ALA A 34 -11.68 -0.27 19.61
N ARG A 35 -11.90 0.43 18.49
CA ARG A 35 -10.96 0.49 17.36
C ARG A 35 -9.65 0.98 17.93
N ARG A 36 -8.69 0.08 18.12
CA ARG A 36 -7.33 0.47 18.49
C ARG A 36 -6.76 1.18 17.26
N PHE A 37 -6.73 2.50 17.30
CA PHE A 37 -6.20 3.34 16.23
C PHE A 37 -4.71 3.11 15.99
N LEU A 38 -3.98 2.65 17.02
CA LEU A 38 -2.55 2.44 17.01
C LEU A 38 -2.24 1.00 17.46
N THR A 39 -1.68 0.23 16.54
CA THR A 39 -1.12 -1.11 16.81
C THR A 39 0.39 -1.09 16.57
N GLY A 40 1.10 -2.13 17.00
CA GLY A 40 2.55 -2.24 16.79
C GLY A 40 2.98 -1.94 15.35
N PRO A 41 2.36 -2.54 14.31
CA PRO A 41 2.67 -2.23 12.91
C PRO A 41 2.52 -0.75 12.57
N THR A 42 1.44 -0.08 13.04
CA THR A 42 1.20 1.34 12.74
C THR A 42 2.30 2.26 13.31
N TYR A 43 2.87 1.92 14.48
CA TYR A 43 4.02 2.67 15.01
C TYR A 43 5.26 2.55 14.12
N LEU A 44 5.51 1.37 13.55
CA LEU A 44 6.64 1.15 12.65
C LEU A 44 6.45 1.92 11.34
N THR A 45 5.23 2.00 10.81
CA THR A 45 4.91 2.83 9.64
C THR A 45 5.20 4.31 9.90
N ILE A 46 4.76 4.85 11.06
CA ILE A 46 5.03 6.24 11.45
C ILE A 46 6.54 6.45 11.63
N LEU A 47 7.25 5.53 12.29
CA LEU A 47 8.69 5.59 12.44
C LEU A 47 9.40 5.66 11.09
N ARG A 48 8.98 4.86 10.11
CA ARG A 48 9.52 4.89 8.75
C ARG A 48 9.32 6.25 8.08
N MET A 49 8.15 6.87 8.22
CA MET A 49 7.90 8.21 7.68
C MET A 49 8.84 9.24 8.31
N ILE A 50 9.05 9.17 9.62
CA ILE A 50 10.01 10.04 10.32
C ILE A 50 11.44 9.80 9.81
N LEU A 51 11.85 8.54 9.69
CA LEU A 51 13.18 8.17 9.16
C LEU A 51 13.37 8.67 7.72
N ALA A 52 12.34 8.61 6.88
CA ALA A 52 12.40 9.09 5.51
C ALA A 52 12.59 10.62 5.43
N VAL A 53 11.93 11.37 6.31
CA VAL A 53 12.13 12.83 6.40
C VAL A 53 13.51 13.16 6.96
N LEU A 54 13.96 12.47 8.00
CA LEU A 54 15.31 12.65 8.55
C LEU A 54 16.38 12.31 7.52
N TYR A 55 16.21 11.21 6.79
CA TYR A 55 17.07 10.86 5.66
C TYR A 55 17.23 12.05 4.69
N MET A 56 16.11 12.63 4.22
CA MET A 56 16.11 13.75 3.29
C MET A 56 16.88 14.95 3.86
N VAL A 57 16.62 15.32 5.12
CA VAL A 57 17.29 16.46 5.78
C VAL A 57 18.80 16.27 5.81
N PHE A 58 19.28 15.09 6.23
CA PHE A 58 20.72 14.82 6.28
C PHE A 58 21.34 14.70 4.88
N ALA A 59 20.64 14.13 3.92
CA ALA A 59 21.12 14.00 2.55
C ALA A 59 21.31 15.37 1.86
N LEU A 60 20.48 16.36 2.17
CA LEU A 60 20.57 17.72 1.62
C LEU A 60 21.71 18.54 2.24
N MET A 61 22.30 18.14 3.37
CA MET A 61 23.42 18.85 3.99
C MET A 61 24.76 18.70 3.21
N LEU A 62 24.86 17.73 2.29
CA LEU A 62 25.98 17.46 1.37
C LEU A 62 27.36 17.26 2.03
N ALA A 63 27.47 17.27 3.34
CA ALA A 63 28.70 16.95 4.07
C ALA A 63 28.90 15.42 4.13
N LEU A 64 30.15 14.94 4.05
CA LEU A 64 30.44 13.50 4.05
C LEU A 64 29.80 12.76 5.23
N TRP A 65 29.93 13.32 6.45
CA TRP A 65 29.33 12.73 7.64
C TRP A 65 27.79 12.63 7.55
N SER A 66 27.15 13.65 6.98
CA SER A 66 25.69 13.67 6.81
C SER A 66 25.23 12.69 5.74
N GLN A 67 26.02 12.48 4.68
CA GLN A 67 25.75 11.46 3.67
C GLN A 67 25.82 10.05 4.25
N ILE A 68 26.77 9.79 5.16
CA ILE A 68 26.85 8.51 5.90
C ILE A 68 25.59 8.32 6.77
N VAL A 69 25.18 9.34 7.52
CA VAL A 69 23.97 9.29 8.35
C VAL A 69 22.73 9.07 7.47
N ALA A 70 22.62 9.79 6.35
CA ALA A 70 21.52 9.65 5.40
C ALA A 70 21.43 8.22 4.86
N LEU A 71 22.55 7.63 4.43
CA LEU A 71 22.60 6.25 3.95
C LEU A 71 22.13 5.25 5.02
N VAL A 72 22.60 5.41 6.27
CA VAL A 72 22.19 4.56 7.38
C VAL A 72 20.70 4.69 7.68
N LEU A 73 20.17 5.93 7.69
CA LEU A 73 18.74 6.18 7.90
C LEU A 73 17.88 5.57 6.79
N PHE A 74 18.32 5.69 5.53
CA PHE A 74 17.62 5.09 4.41
C PHE A 74 17.57 3.57 4.52
N ILE A 75 18.72 2.93 4.81
CA ILE A 75 18.80 1.47 4.99
C ILE A 75 17.94 1.03 6.19
N ALA A 76 17.99 1.75 7.31
CA ALA A 76 17.16 1.45 8.49
C ALA A 76 15.66 1.51 8.14
N ALA A 77 15.22 2.57 7.43
CA ALA A 77 13.83 2.70 6.99
C ALA A 77 13.42 1.56 6.03
N ALA A 78 14.30 1.18 5.09
CA ALA A 78 14.05 0.08 4.15
C ALA A 78 13.98 -1.30 4.83
N ILE A 79 14.78 -1.52 5.89
CA ILE A 79 14.73 -2.75 6.69
C ILE A 79 13.46 -2.80 7.52
N THR A 80 13.08 -1.67 8.14
CA THR A 80 11.85 -1.56 8.93
C THR A 80 10.64 -1.96 8.10
N ASP A 81 10.55 -1.53 6.83
CA ASP A 81 9.49 -1.93 5.91
C ASP A 81 9.34 -3.45 5.74
N LYS A 82 10.46 -4.15 5.56
CA LYS A 82 10.44 -5.63 5.42
C LYS A 82 10.00 -6.32 6.70
N ILE A 83 10.40 -5.80 7.86
CA ILE A 83 10.04 -6.35 9.17
C ILE A 83 8.54 -6.19 9.41
N ASP A 84 7.97 -5.00 9.11
CA ASP A 84 6.55 -4.70 9.26
C ASP A 84 5.69 -5.63 8.43
N GLY A 85 6.04 -5.82 7.18
CA GLY A 85 5.32 -6.71 6.27
C GLY A 85 5.30 -8.18 6.76
N ILE A 86 6.34 -8.64 7.47
CA ILE A 86 6.39 -9.98 8.05
C ILE A 86 5.55 -10.03 9.34
N TRP A 87 5.65 -9.00 10.18
CA TRP A 87 4.96 -8.94 11.47
C TRP A 87 3.46 -8.74 11.32
N ALA A 88 3.01 -7.83 10.46
CA ALA A 88 1.60 -7.59 10.18
C ALA A 88 0.88 -8.86 9.69
N ARG A 89 1.53 -9.66 8.81
CA ARG A 89 1.00 -10.94 8.34
C ARG A 89 0.85 -11.99 9.45
N LYS A 90 1.70 -11.94 10.49
CA LYS A 90 1.66 -12.88 11.61
C LYS A 90 0.64 -12.47 12.69
N SER A 91 0.48 -11.17 12.94
CA SER A 91 -0.31 -10.68 14.08
C SER A 91 -1.80 -10.54 13.81
N LYS A 92 -2.25 -10.55 12.53
CA LYS A 92 -3.64 -10.28 12.12
C LYS A 92 -4.23 -8.98 12.72
N GLN A 93 -3.38 -8.04 13.12
CA GLN A 93 -3.75 -6.78 13.75
C GLN A 93 -3.64 -5.60 12.75
N GLU A 94 -4.34 -5.74 11.63
CA GLU A 94 -4.43 -4.62 10.67
C GLU A 94 -5.43 -3.60 11.22
N THR A 95 -5.00 -2.34 11.31
CA THR A 95 -5.87 -1.21 11.59
C THR A 95 -6.23 -0.50 10.29
N ASP A 96 -7.43 0.09 10.22
CA ASP A 96 -7.83 0.88 9.04
C ASP A 96 -6.82 2.00 8.73
N LEU A 97 -6.23 2.60 9.79
CA LEU A 97 -5.21 3.64 9.67
C LEU A 97 -3.87 3.07 9.15
N GLY A 98 -3.42 1.92 9.66
CA GLY A 98 -2.21 1.25 9.19
C GLY A 98 -2.33 0.86 7.72
N ALA A 99 -3.42 0.22 7.32
CA ALA A 99 -3.68 -0.17 5.94
C ALA A 99 -3.67 1.02 4.95
N PHE A 100 -4.01 2.23 5.42
CA PHE A 100 -3.92 3.47 4.64
C PHE A 100 -2.50 4.05 4.62
N LEU A 101 -1.81 4.07 5.77
CA LEU A 101 -0.50 4.69 5.92
C LEU A 101 0.64 3.84 5.30
N ASP A 102 0.53 2.50 5.31
CA ASP A 102 1.58 1.61 4.83
C ASP A 102 1.96 1.87 3.36
N PRO A 103 1.01 1.90 2.39
CA PRO A 103 1.35 2.21 1.01
C PRO A 103 1.92 3.62 0.80
N LEU A 104 1.50 4.57 1.66
CA LEU A 104 1.98 5.95 1.60
C LEU A 104 3.43 6.06 2.09
N ALA A 105 3.74 5.43 3.23
CA ALA A 105 5.07 5.44 3.83
C ALA A 105 6.11 4.73 2.96
N ASP A 106 5.71 3.61 2.33
CA ASP A 106 6.56 2.85 1.41
C ASP A 106 7.01 3.70 0.23
N LYS A 107 6.09 4.45 -0.35
CA LYS A 107 6.39 5.35 -1.46
C LYS A 107 7.14 6.60 -1.04
N MET A 108 6.80 7.20 0.10
CA MET A 108 7.51 8.37 0.60
C MET A 108 9.02 8.14 0.67
N LEU A 109 9.47 6.98 1.17
CA LEU A 109 10.90 6.69 1.30
C LEU A 109 11.59 6.68 -0.06
N VAL A 110 11.00 6.01 -1.05
CA VAL A 110 11.56 5.88 -2.41
C VAL A 110 11.51 7.20 -3.15
N ASP A 111 10.39 7.91 -3.09
CA ASP A 111 10.20 9.18 -3.79
C ASP A 111 11.11 10.28 -3.24
N LEU A 112 11.28 10.36 -1.90
CA LEU A 112 12.22 11.28 -1.28
C LEU A 112 13.68 10.94 -1.64
N ALA A 113 14.03 9.65 -1.76
CA ALA A 113 15.35 9.26 -2.21
C ALA A 113 15.63 9.69 -3.65
N PHE A 114 14.68 9.50 -4.55
CA PHE A 114 14.81 10.00 -5.92
C PHE A 114 14.88 11.53 -5.97
N LEU A 115 14.07 12.22 -5.18
CA LEU A 115 14.09 13.67 -5.13
C LEU A 115 15.45 14.20 -4.72
N VAL A 116 16.10 13.60 -3.72
CA VAL A 116 17.47 13.93 -3.32
C VAL A 116 18.46 13.64 -4.45
N LEU A 117 18.39 12.46 -5.08
CA LEU A 117 19.27 12.08 -6.18
C LEU A 117 19.10 13.00 -7.42
N VAL A 118 17.90 13.52 -7.65
CA VAL A 118 17.63 14.55 -8.68
C VAL A 118 18.22 15.89 -8.26
N TYR A 119 18.06 16.29 -7.00
CA TYR A 119 18.58 17.55 -6.48
C TYR A 119 20.12 17.66 -6.58
N ILE A 120 20.81 16.53 -6.40
CA ILE A 120 22.29 16.47 -6.51
C ILE A 120 22.76 16.09 -7.93
N ASP A 121 21.91 16.20 -8.94
CA ASP A 121 22.18 15.94 -10.36
C ASP A 121 22.71 14.53 -10.70
N VAL A 122 22.45 13.53 -9.83
CA VAL A 122 22.82 12.12 -10.09
C VAL A 122 21.79 11.43 -10.96
N VAL A 123 20.51 11.77 -10.79
CA VAL A 123 19.40 11.20 -11.55
C VAL A 123 18.70 12.29 -12.35
N PRO A 124 18.55 12.15 -13.68
CA PRO A 124 17.79 13.10 -14.47
C PRO A 124 16.30 13.16 -14.03
N ILE A 125 15.75 14.37 -13.93
CA ILE A 125 14.38 14.60 -13.47
C ILE A 125 13.34 13.83 -14.28
N TRP A 126 13.53 13.64 -15.58
CA TRP A 126 12.62 12.90 -16.45
C TRP A 126 12.53 11.39 -16.09
N VAL A 127 13.63 10.80 -15.60
CA VAL A 127 13.65 9.41 -15.11
C VAL A 127 12.76 9.29 -13.88
N PHE A 128 12.93 10.18 -12.92
CA PHE A 128 12.07 10.23 -11.72
C PHE A 128 10.60 10.47 -12.09
N ALA A 129 10.33 11.43 -12.98
CA ALA A 129 8.97 11.74 -13.41
C ALA A 129 8.26 10.52 -14.04
N ILE A 130 8.93 9.75 -14.91
CA ILE A 130 8.35 8.53 -15.50
C ILE A 130 8.04 7.49 -14.42
N ILE A 131 8.96 7.27 -13.49
CA ILE A 131 8.78 6.31 -12.40
C ILE A 131 7.60 6.72 -11.52
N LEU A 132 7.55 7.98 -11.11
CA LEU A 132 6.50 8.54 -10.25
C LEU A 132 5.11 8.45 -10.89
N VAL A 133 4.98 8.95 -12.13
CA VAL A 133 3.70 8.94 -12.85
C VAL A 133 3.17 7.51 -13.03
N ARG A 134 4.07 6.59 -13.41
CA ARG A 134 3.69 5.17 -13.55
C ARG A 134 3.25 4.57 -12.22
N ASP A 135 3.95 4.84 -11.13
CA ASP A 135 3.63 4.29 -9.82
C ASP A 135 2.27 4.81 -9.31
N LEU A 136 2.02 6.10 -9.47
CA LEU A 136 0.71 6.69 -9.15
C LEU A 136 -0.42 6.12 -10.03
N ALA A 137 -0.18 5.92 -11.33
CA ALA A 137 -1.16 5.36 -12.24
C ALA A 137 -1.53 3.91 -11.88
N VAL A 138 -0.54 3.08 -11.59
CA VAL A 138 -0.77 1.67 -11.20
C VAL A 138 -1.50 1.57 -9.87
N ASP A 139 -1.16 2.41 -8.89
CA ASP A 139 -1.83 2.37 -7.60
C ASP A 139 -3.25 2.92 -7.68
N GLY A 140 -3.46 3.99 -8.45
CA GLY A 140 -4.81 4.48 -8.72
C GLY A 140 -5.70 3.39 -9.31
N MET A 141 -5.18 2.63 -10.29
CA MET A 141 -5.91 1.50 -10.87
C MET A 141 -6.16 0.38 -9.86
N ARG A 142 -5.19 0.04 -9.00
CA ARG A 142 -5.38 -0.95 -7.94
C ARG A 142 -6.46 -0.53 -6.94
N MET A 143 -6.46 0.75 -6.55
CA MET A 143 -7.47 1.29 -5.64
C MET A 143 -8.87 1.26 -6.27
N MET A 144 -9.00 1.60 -7.55
CA MET A 144 -10.27 1.47 -8.27
C MET A 144 -10.73 0.02 -8.36
N ALA A 145 -9.84 -0.90 -8.73
CA ALA A 145 -10.16 -2.33 -8.81
C ALA A 145 -10.61 -2.91 -7.47
N ALA A 146 -9.95 -2.52 -6.37
CA ALA A 146 -10.34 -2.96 -5.03
C ALA A 146 -11.76 -2.48 -4.64
N ARG A 147 -12.15 -1.27 -5.05
CA ARG A 147 -13.51 -0.74 -4.83
C ARG A 147 -14.58 -1.48 -5.62
N THR A 148 -14.25 -2.01 -6.80
CA THR A 148 -15.18 -2.79 -7.63
C THR A 148 -15.17 -4.29 -7.31
N GLY A 149 -14.46 -4.71 -6.26
CA GLY A 149 -14.34 -6.11 -5.86
C GLY A 149 -13.42 -6.94 -6.78
N VAL A 150 -12.73 -6.30 -7.72
CA VAL A 150 -11.79 -6.96 -8.63
C VAL A 150 -10.39 -6.92 -8.05
N THR A 151 -9.81 -8.08 -7.76
CA THR A 151 -8.41 -8.15 -7.31
C THR A 151 -7.47 -8.26 -8.51
N ILE A 152 -6.54 -7.30 -8.65
CA ILE A 152 -5.45 -7.36 -9.62
C ILE A 152 -4.20 -7.85 -8.90
N ALA A 153 -3.80 -9.09 -9.18
CA ALA A 153 -2.60 -9.67 -8.57
C ALA A 153 -1.34 -8.90 -8.99
N ALA A 154 -0.39 -8.77 -8.06
CA ALA A 154 0.91 -8.19 -8.37
C ALA A 154 1.67 -9.06 -9.38
N SER A 155 2.11 -8.46 -10.50
CA SER A 155 2.92 -9.18 -11.49
C SER A 155 4.32 -9.44 -10.94
N PHE A 156 4.97 -10.50 -11.43
CA PHE A 156 6.37 -10.79 -11.10
C PHE A 156 7.29 -9.61 -11.50
N LEU A 157 7.05 -9.00 -12.66
CA LEU A 157 7.78 -7.82 -13.13
C LEU A 157 7.64 -6.63 -12.17
N GLY A 158 6.47 -6.44 -11.55
CA GLY A 158 6.27 -5.39 -10.56
C GLY A 158 7.11 -5.60 -9.30
N LYS A 159 7.28 -6.84 -8.84
CA LYS A 159 8.15 -7.16 -7.69
C LYS A 159 9.63 -6.98 -8.03
N LEU A 160 10.04 -7.46 -9.20
CA LEU A 160 11.41 -7.33 -9.69
C LEU A 160 11.78 -5.85 -9.83
N LYS A 161 10.91 -5.04 -10.45
CA LYS A 161 11.09 -3.58 -10.58
C LYS A 161 11.41 -2.93 -9.22
N THR A 162 10.61 -3.21 -8.19
CA THR A 162 10.81 -2.58 -6.87
C THR A 162 12.14 -2.99 -6.25
N THR A 163 12.54 -4.25 -6.36
CA THR A 163 13.83 -4.73 -5.86
C THR A 163 15.00 -4.07 -6.57
N VAL A 164 14.97 -4.00 -7.90
CA VAL A 164 16.04 -3.37 -8.70
C VAL A 164 16.10 -1.86 -8.42
N GLN A 165 14.96 -1.22 -8.30
CA GLN A 165 14.86 0.21 -7.97
C GLN A 165 15.47 0.53 -6.60
N MET A 166 15.15 -0.25 -5.56
CA MET A 166 15.75 -0.10 -4.22
C MET A 166 17.26 -0.34 -4.27
N THR A 167 17.72 -1.34 -5.00
CA THR A 167 19.15 -1.62 -5.18
C THR A 167 19.86 -0.44 -5.86
N ALA A 168 19.26 0.12 -6.92
CA ALA A 168 19.79 1.28 -7.60
C ALA A 168 19.95 2.49 -6.67
N ILE A 169 18.90 2.80 -5.88
CA ILE A 169 18.94 3.91 -4.91
C ILE A 169 20.06 3.69 -3.89
N ILE A 170 20.11 2.49 -3.25
CA ILE A 170 21.14 2.19 -2.24
C ILE A 170 22.53 2.32 -2.83
N THR A 171 22.76 1.82 -4.05
CA THR A 171 24.06 1.87 -4.71
C THR A 171 24.45 3.31 -5.04
N LEU A 172 23.51 4.14 -5.53
CA LEU A 172 23.76 5.55 -5.83
C LEU A 172 24.02 6.36 -4.55
N LEU A 173 23.28 6.12 -3.47
CA LEU A 173 23.53 6.75 -2.17
C LEU A 173 24.87 6.31 -1.57
N ALA A 174 25.22 5.03 -1.69
CA ALA A 174 26.53 4.54 -1.26
C ALA A 174 27.66 5.20 -2.05
N ASN A 175 27.44 5.48 -3.33
CA ASN A 175 28.44 6.20 -4.16
C ASN A 175 28.66 7.65 -3.70
N GLN A 176 27.66 8.32 -3.10
CA GLN A 176 27.87 9.64 -2.52
C GLN A 176 28.89 9.62 -1.35
N VAL A 177 28.95 8.48 -0.64
CA VAL A 177 29.89 8.29 0.47
C VAL A 177 31.24 7.78 -0.01
N LEU A 178 31.24 6.78 -0.88
CA LEU A 178 32.44 6.04 -1.30
C LEU A 178 33.21 6.72 -2.43
N GLN A 179 32.54 7.60 -3.20
CA GLN A 179 33.08 8.33 -4.35
C GLN A 179 33.84 7.41 -5.34
N ASN A 180 33.25 6.27 -5.66
CA ASN A 180 33.83 5.25 -6.53
C ASN A 180 33.07 5.17 -7.85
N ASP A 181 33.77 5.45 -8.96
CA ASP A 181 33.18 5.49 -10.30
C ASP A 181 32.48 4.17 -10.68
N ILE A 182 33.04 3.03 -10.28
CA ILE A 182 32.45 1.71 -10.60
C ILE A 182 31.10 1.56 -9.90
N ILE A 183 31.01 1.95 -8.62
CA ILE A 183 29.75 1.91 -7.85
C ILE A 183 28.72 2.85 -8.46
N GLY A 184 29.13 4.05 -8.86
CA GLY A 184 28.29 5.02 -9.55
C GLY A 184 27.70 4.47 -10.85
N ILE A 185 28.56 3.88 -11.69
CA ILE A 185 28.14 3.28 -12.97
C ILE A 185 27.18 2.11 -12.74
N LEU A 186 27.48 1.22 -11.79
CA LEU A 186 26.58 0.10 -11.44
C LEU A 186 25.21 0.59 -10.95
N GLY A 187 25.19 1.66 -10.14
CA GLY A 187 23.95 2.29 -9.66
C GLY A 187 23.12 2.87 -10.82
N LEU A 188 23.76 3.54 -11.78
CA LEU A 188 23.08 4.06 -12.97
C LEU A 188 22.55 2.94 -13.88
N ILE A 189 23.33 1.88 -14.11
CA ILE A 189 22.88 0.71 -14.87
C ILE A 189 21.65 0.11 -14.21
N ALA A 190 21.65 -0.11 -12.89
CA ALA A 190 20.51 -0.62 -12.15
C ALA A 190 19.30 0.32 -12.24
N LEU A 191 19.51 1.65 -12.21
CA LEU A 191 18.47 2.65 -12.34
C LEU A 191 17.77 2.57 -13.71
N TYR A 192 18.54 2.58 -14.80
CA TYR A 192 17.97 2.50 -16.14
C TYR A 192 17.30 1.15 -16.40
N PHE A 193 17.84 0.08 -15.83
CA PHE A 193 17.18 -1.23 -15.87
C PHE A 193 15.85 -1.22 -15.10
N ALA A 194 15.80 -0.58 -13.92
CA ALA A 194 14.56 -0.38 -13.17
C ALA A 194 13.54 0.47 -13.95
N LEU A 195 14.01 1.50 -14.68
CA LEU A 195 13.17 2.33 -15.55
C LEU A 195 12.53 1.49 -16.66
N ILE A 196 13.32 0.67 -17.35
CA ILE A 196 12.83 -0.23 -18.39
C ILE A 196 11.74 -1.17 -17.81
N LEU A 197 12.03 -1.84 -16.69
CA LEU A 197 11.07 -2.69 -16.01
C LEU A 197 9.80 -1.94 -15.59
N THR A 198 9.96 -0.67 -15.19
CA THR A 198 8.86 0.21 -14.79
C THR A 198 7.92 0.47 -15.95
N VAL A 199 8.43 0.83 -17.12
CA VAL A 199 7.63 1.09 -18.33
C VAL A 199 6.91 -0.18 -18.78
N PHE A 200 7.63 -1.30 -18.91
CA PHE A 200 7.04 -2.56 -19.35
C PHE A 200 5.97 -3.08 -18.38
N SER A 201 6.27 -3.08 -17.08
CA SER A 201 5.29 -3.54 -16.08
C SER A 201 4.09 -2.59 -15.98
N GLY A 202 4.27 -1.30 -16.21
CA GLY A 202 3.18 -0.32 -16.26
C GLY A 202 2.24 -0.58 -17.43
N GLY A 203 2.78 -0.81 -18.63
CA GLY A 203 2.00 -1.15 -19.81
C GLY A 203 1.16 -2.42 -19.63
N ASP A 204 1.77 -3.49 -19.08
CA ASP A 204 1.06 -4.76 -18.79
C ASP A 204 -0.11 -4.54 -17.80
N TYR A 205 0.09 -3.71 -16.78
CA TYR A 205 -0.98 -3.37 -15.82
C TYR A 205 -2.10 -2.55 -16.45
N LEU A 206 -1.79 -1.57 -17.29
CA LEU A 206 -2.77 -0.74 -17.99
C LEU A 206 -3.64 -1.61 -18.91
N VAL A 207 -3.02 -2.48 -19.71
CA VAL A 207 -3.75 -3.37 -20.62
C VAL A 207 -4.63 -4.36 -19.86
N LYS A 208 -4.10 -5.03 -18.84
CA LYS A 208 -4.86 -6.00 -18.03
C LYS A 208 -5.96 -5.32 -17.19
N GLY A 209 -5.70 -4.12 -16.68
CA GLY A 209 -6.69 -3.33 -15.96
C GLY A 209 -7.84 -2.95 -16.87
N TYR A 210 -7.56 -2.35 -18.02
CA TYR A 210 -8.56 -1.96 -19.00
C TYR A 210 -9.46 -3.12 -19.46
N GLN A 211 -8.86 -4.28 -19.75
CA GLN A 211 -9.62 -5.48 -20.15
C GLN A 211 -10.58 -6.01 -19.07
N LYS A 212 -10.26 -5.77 -17.78
CA LYS A 212 -11.12 -6.21 -16.67
C LYS A 212 -12.24 -5.22 -16.33
N PHE A 213 -12.10 -3.96 -16.74
CA PHE A 213 -13.14 -2.95 -16.55
C PHE A 213 -14.20 -2.93 -17.66
N ILE A 214 -13.90 -3.49 -18.84
CA ILE A 214 -14.82 -3.54 -19.98
C ILE A 214 -15.65 -4.84 -20.03
N LYS A 215 -15.25 -5.86 -19.29
CA LYS A 215 -16.04 -7.08 -19.09
C LYS A 215 -16.89 -7.01 -17.85
#